data_1d3130c78e93efe354cb4d26f5b13607
#
_entry.id   1d3130c78e93efe354cb4d26f5b13607
#
_cell.length_a   1.000
_cell.length_b   1.000
_cell.length_c   1.000
_cell.angle_alpha   90.00
_cell.angle_beta   90.00
_cell.angle_gamma   90.00
#
_symmetry.space_group_name_H-M   'P 1'
#
loop_
_entity.id
_entity.type
_entity.pdbx_description
1 polymer ?
#
loop_
_entity_poly.entity_id
_entity_poly.type
_entity_poly.pdbx_seq_one_letter_code
_entity_poly.pdbx_strand_id
1 'polypeptide(L)'
;CMASTPGSGDHRRVKSAAFLFACGCAGAAPHWLDPMRSLWPAISLAMVLGGYGLRTVLRADLKRGDTAKAVELDRESLPSLDVVVAARDEEGVVTRLVERLTALRYPADRLTTWVIDDGSLDRTPQLLDQLAERHPGLNVIHRPRNAGGGKSGALNTALAQLSGDWLLVLDADAQLQEDLLERLVPYALDGGWSAVQLRKAVIDADCNWLTRSQAMEMALDAVIQTGRLASGGIAELRGNGQLIRRSVLEESGGFNEDTVTDDLDLSFRLLTHGALVGMLWDPPVQEEAVPGLKALWKQRQRWAEG
;
A
#
# COMPACT_ATOMS: atom_id res chain seq x y z
N CYS A 1 -30.78 -17.67 17.15
CA CYS A 1 -30.78 -16.34 17.72
C CYS A 1 -29.64 -16.24 18.73
N MET A 2 -28.48 -15.78 18.32
CA MET A 2 -27.47 -15.26 19.25
C MET A 2 -27.22 -13.82 18.86
N ALA A 3 -27.50 -12.93 19.79
CA ALA A 3 -27.33 -11.51 19.63
C ALA A 3 -25.84 -11.16 19.50
N SER A 4 -25.49 -10.45 18.44
CA SER A 4 -24.19 -9.81 18.27
C SER A 4 -24.00 -8.80 19.38
N THR A 5 -22.95 -8.93 20.17
CA THR A 5 -22.52 -7.94 21.14
C THR A 5 -22.06 -6.67 20.42
N PRO A 6 -22.68 -5.52 20.63
CA PRO A 6 -22.15 -4.26 20.11
C PRO A 6 -21.00 -3.79 21.00
N GLY A 7 -19.83 -3.52 20.45
CA GLY A 7 -19.03 -2.55 21.15
C GLY A 7 -17.54 -2.70 21.33
N SER A 8 -16.74 -3.22 20.39
CA SER A 8 -15.27 -2.99 20.49
C SER A 8 -14.81 -1.66 19.85
N GLY A 9 -15.54 -1.14 18.86
CA GLY A 9 -15.16 0.09 18.15
C GLY A 9 -15.30 1.38 18.97
N ASP A 10 -16.29 1.45 19.84
CA ASP A 10 -16.57 2.67 20.62
C ASP A 10 -15.52 2.91 21.73
N HIS A 11 -15.03 1.85 22.36
CA HIS A 11 -13.98 1.97 23.36
C HIS A 11 -12.61 2.37 22.82
N ARG A 12 -12.28 2.05 21.56
CA ARG A 12 -11.03 2.47 20.92
C ARG A 12 -11.02 3.97 20.67
N ARG A 13 -12.09 4.53 20.12
CA ARG A 13 -12.22 5.98 19.89
C ARG A 13 -12.16 6.77 21.19
N VAL A 14 -12.83 6.31 22.23
CA VAL A 14 -12.78 6.93 23.56
C VAL A 14 -11.37 6.87 24.17
N LYS A 15 -10.69 5.73 24.07
CA LYS A 15 -9.29 5.60 24.55
C LYS A 15 -8.34 6.50 23.80
N SER A 16 -8.45 6.57 22.47
CA SER A 16 -7.63 7.45 21.63
C SER A 16 -7.90 8.92 21.92
N ALA A 17 -9.16 9.31 22.08
CA ALA A 17 -9.53 10.67 22.45
C ALA A 17 -9.01 11.05 23.85
N ALA A 18 -9.14 10.15 24.83
CA ALA A 18 -8.62 10.35 26.17
C ALA A 18 -7.08 10.47 26.18
N PHE A 19 -6.39 9.64 25.39
CA PHE A 19 -4.94 9.73 25.25
C PHE A 19 -4.50 11.05 24.61
N LEU A 20 -5.13 11.45 23.50
CA LEU A 20 -4.83 12.74 22.85
C LEU A 20 -5.12 13.93 23.75
N PHE A 21 -6.21 13.88 24.51
CA PHE A 21 -6.53 14.90 25.50
C PHE A 21 -5.47 14.97 26.61
N ALA A 22 -5.06 13.83 27.15
CA ALA A 22 -4.00 13.76 28.17
C ALA A 22 -2.67 14.29 27.62
N CYS A 23 -2.28 13.94 26.38
CA CYS A 23 -1.10 14.47 25.71
C CYS A 23 -1.21 15.99 25.50
N GLY A 24 -2.37 16.48 25.08
CA GLY A 24 -2.64 17.92 24.94
C GLY A 24 -2.51 18.67 26.25
N CYS A 25 -3.10 18.16 27.33
CA CYS A 25 -2.95 18.73 28.68
C CYS A 25 -1.50 18.70 29.17
N ALA A 26 -0.78 17.59 28.98
CA ALA A 26 0.64 17.49 29.35
C ALA A 26 1.51 18.47 28.54
N GLY A 27 1.22 18.67 27.26
CA GLY A 27 1.91 19.65 26.42
C GLY A 27 1.60 21.10 26.81
N ALA A 28 0.36 21.41 27.25
CA ALA A 28 -0.06 22.74 27.63
C ALA A 28 0.34 23.11 29.09
N ALA A 29 0.44 22.13 29.99
CA ALA A 29 0.74 22.36 31.40
C ALA A 29 2.00 23.21 31.66
N PRO A 30 3.15 23.00 30.98
CA PRO A 30 4.33 23.86 31.16
C PRO A 30 4.08 25.32 30.83
N HIS A 31 3.24 25.62 29.81
CA HIS A 31 2.91 26.99 29.43
C HIS A 31 2.08 27.73 30.49
N TRP A 32 1.27 26.99 31.23
CA TRP A 32 0.45 27.56 32.31
C TRP A 32 1.20 27.72 33.64
N LEU A 33 2.19 26.82 33.85
CA LEU A 33 2.94 26.81 35.12
C LEU A 33 4.14 27.78 35.09
N ASP A 34 4.88 27.82 33.96
CA ASP A 34 6.04 28.72 33.80
C ASP A 34 6.25 29.01 32.30
N PRO A 35 5.70 30.12 31.78
CA PRO A 35 5.82 30.49 30.38
C PRO A 35 7.28 30.66 29.89
N MET A 36 8.19 31.09 30.74
CA MET A 36 9.59 31.28 30.35
C MET A 36 10.37 29.96 30.20
N ARG A 37 10.03 28.94 30.99
CA ARG A 37 10.66 27.62 30.91
C ARG A 37 9.97 26.68 29.95
N SER A 38 8.74 26.99 29.56
CA SER A 38 7.92 26.13 28.66
C SER A 38 8.47 25.99 27.23
N LEU A 39 9.34 26.91 26.79
CA LEU A 39 9.96 26.86 25.46
C LEU A 39 11.03 25.77 25.34
N TRP A 40 11.70 25.38 26.42
CA TRP A 40 12.79 24.39 26.34
C TRP A 40 12.34 22.99 25.88
N PRO A 41 11.22 22.43 26.37
CA PRO A 41 10.72 21.16 25.85
C PRO A 41 10.38 21.22 24.35
N ALA A 42 9.78 22.32 23.90
CA ALA A 42 9.43 22.52 22.49
C ALA A 42 10.69 22.63 21.59
N ILE A 43 11.69 23.40 22.03
CA ILE A 43 12.97 23.53 21.34
C ILE A 43 13.68 22.17 21.29
N SER A 44 13.74 21.44 22.40
CA SER A 44 14.37 20.12 22.47
C SER A 44 13.69 19.14 21.53
N LEU A 45 12.36 19.10 21.51
CA LEU A 45 11.60 18.25 20.60
C LEU A 45 11.84 18.65 19.13
N ALA A 46 11.83 19.94 18.82
CA ALA A 46 12.10 20.44 17.47
C ALA A 46 13.51 20.07 17.00
N MET A 47 14.52 20.15 17.88
CA MET A 47 15.89 19.71 17.55
C MET A 47 15.98 18.21 17.30
N VAL A 48 15.32 17.38 18.12
CA VAL A 48 15.30 15.92 17.95
C VAL A 48 14.61 15.55 16.64
N LEU A 49 13.42 16.10 16.40
CA LEU A 49 12.65 15.83 15.17
C LEU A 49 13.36 16.36 13.93
N GLY A 50 13.92 17.59 14.00
CA GLY A 50 14.69 18.18 12.93
C GLY A 50 15.97 17.41 12.63
N GLY A 51 16.69 16.99 13.65
CA GLY A 51 17.88 16.15 13.52
C GLY A 51 17.57 14.78 12.94
N TYR A 52 16.49 14.14 13.37
CA TYR A 52 16.01 12.89 12.80
C TYR A 52 15.59 13.07 11.34
N GLY A 53 14.81 14.11 11.02
CA GLY A 53 14.39 14.40 9.65
C GLY A 53 15.58 14.66 8.73
N LEU A 54 16.53 15.50 9.16
CA LEU A 54 17.75 15.78 8.41
C LEU A 54 18.57 14.51 8.15
N ARG A 55 18.78 13.69 9.19
CA ARG A 55 19.49 12.41 9.06
C ARG A 55 18.79 11.49 8.05
N THR A 56 17.45 11.42 8.10
CA THR A 56 16.65 10.59 7.20
C THR A 56 16.81 11.04 5.75
N VAL A 57 16.70 12.35 5.49
CA VAL A 57 16.86 12.93 4.15
C VAL A 57 18.28 12.70 3.62
N LEU A 58 19.32 12.98 4.42
CA LEU A 58 20.71 12.78 4.00
C LEU A 58 21.02 11.32 3.68
N ARG A 59 20.42 10.38 4.41
CA ARG A 59 20.60 8.95 4.15
C ARG A 59 19.77 8.42 2.99
N ALA A 60 18.65 9.05 2.68
CA ALA A 60 17.83 8.69 1.53
C ALA A 60 18.59 8.80 0.21
N ASP A 61 19.46 9.82 0.07
CA ASP A 61 20.27 9.99 -1.15
C ASP A 61 21.26 8.84 -1.38
N LEU A 62 21.72 8.17 -0.32
CA LEU A 62 22.64 7.03 -0.43
C LEU A 62 21.97 5.80 -1.08
N LYS A 63 20.64 5.68 -0.99
CA LYS A 63 19.85 4.55 -1.52
C LYS A 63 19.06 4.88 -2.79
N ARG A 64 18.98 6.17 -3.17
CA ARG A 64 18.32 6.60 -4.42
C ARG A 64 18.93 5.99 -5.69
N GLY A 65 20.16 5.50 -5.61
CA GLY A 65 20.83 4.81 -6.70
C GLY A 65 20.43 3.34 -6.88
N ASP A 66 19.68 2.73 -5.94
CA ASP A 66 19.16 1.36 -6.07
C ASP A 66 17.94 1.34 -7.01
N THR A 67 18.14 1.79 -8.25
CA THR A 67 17.28 1.43 -9.36
C THR A 67 17.57 -0.03 -9.68
N ALA A 68 16.62 -0.91 -9.40
CA ALA A 68 16.76 -2.29 -9.83
C ALA A 68 16.91 -2.31 -11.36
N LYS A 69 18.06 -2.77 -11.84
CA LYS A 69 18.23 -3.04 -13.26
C LYS A 69 17.38 -4.26 -13.59
N ALA A 70 16.76 -4.27 -14.77
CA ALA A 70 16.20 -5.51 -15.28
C ALA A 70 17.33 -6.54 -15.34
N VAL A 71 17.20 -7.60 -14.58
CA VAL A 71 18.16 -8.71 -14.55
C VAL A 71 17.49 -9.87 -15.26
N GLU A 72 18.14 -10.39 -16.28
CA GLU A 72 17.70 -11.62 -16.92
C GLU A 72 17.99 -12.77 -15.95
N LEU A 73 16.99 -13.08 -15.12
CA LEU A 73 17.06 -14.26 -14.24
C LEU A 73 16.83 -15.52 -15.07
N ASP A 74 17.52 -16.59 -14.71
CA ASP A 74 17.23 -17.89 -15.28
C ASP A 74 15.77 -18.25 -14.99
N ARG A 75 15.04 -18.62 -16.05
CA ARG A 75 13.61 -18.95 -15.96
C ARG A 75 13.31 -19.98 -14.87
N GLU A 76 14.21 -20.91 -14.63
CA GLU A 76 14.05 -21.94 -13.61
C GLU A 76 14.10 -21.38 -12.18
N SER A 77 14.82 -20.27 -11.97
CA SER A 77 14.99 -19.62 -10.65
C SER A 77 13.87 -18.61 -10.33
N LEU A 78 13.03 -18.25 -11.31
CA LEU A 78 11.94 -17.31 -11.10
C LEU A 78 10.81 -17.95 -10.28
N PRO A 79 10.32 -17.30 -9.21
CA PRO A 79 9.18 -17.78 -8.42
C PRO A 79 7.87 -17.68 -9.21
N SER A 80 6.86 -18.42 -8.80
CA SER A 80 5.49 -18.21 -9.27
C SER A 80 4.89 -16.96 -8.63
N LEU A 81 4.12 -16.20 -9.41
CA LEU A 81 3.58 -14.89 -9.02
C LEU A 81 2.10 -14.78 -9.35
N ASP A 82 1.31 -14.37 -8.37
CA ASP A 82 -0.07 -13.95 -8.53
C ASP A 82 -0.15 -12.42 -8.49
N VAL A 83 -0.71 -11.78 -9.52
CA VAL A 83 -1.05 -10.36 -9.51
C VAL A 83 -2.53 -10.23 -9.18
N VAL A 84 -2.86 -9.47 -8.14
CA VAL A 84 -4.22 -9.41 -7.59
C VAL A 84 -4.71 -7.98 -7.50
N VAL A 85 -5.90 -7.73 -8.05
CA VAL A 85 -6.57 -6.43 -8.04
C VAL A 85 -7.99 -6.58 -7.52
N ALA A 86 -8.37 -5.80 -6.52
CA ALA A 86 -9.75 -5.62 -6.12
C ALA A 86 -10.35 -4.43 -6.87
N ALA A 87 -11.48 -4.64 -7.54
CA ALA A 87 -12.19 -3.63 -8.33
C ALA A 87 -13.63 -3.50 -7.85
N ARG A 88 -14.13 -2.26 -7.77
CA ARG A 88 -15.52 -1.99 -7.40
C ARG A 88 -16.03 -0.74 -8.07
N ASP A 89 -17.00 -0.92 -8.97
CA ASP A 89 -17.60 0.17 -9.77
C ASP A 89 -16.51 0.89 -10.62
N GLU A 90 -15.68 0.11 -11.36
CA GLU A 90 -14.47 0.55 -12.07
C GLU A 90 -14.61 0.40 -13.62
N GLU A 91 -15.83 0.50 -14.18
CA GLU A 91 -16.08 0.32 -15.62
C GLU A 91 -15.23 1.22 -16.51
N GLY A 92 -14.83 2.41 -16.02
CA GLY A 92 -14.04 3.37 -16.76
C GLY A 92 -12.56 3.02 -16.91
N VAL A 93 -12.03 2.13 -16.06
CA VAL A 93 -10.59 1.84 -15.99
C VAL A 93 -10.26 0.37 -16.17
N VAL A 94 -11.19 -0.56 -15.90
CA VAL A 94 -10.94 -2.00 -15.83
C VAL A 94 -10.35 -2.59 -17.11
N THR A 95 -10.79 -2.12 -18.28
CA THR A 95 -10.25 -2.60 -19.57
C THR A 95 -8.76 -2.24 -19.70
N ARG A 96 -8.42 -0.98 -19.44
CA ARG A 96 -7.02 -0.52 -19.47
C ARG A 96 -6.15 -1.18 -18.41
N LEU A 97 -6.73 -1.47 -17.25
CA LEU A 97 -6.05 -2.22 -16.21
C LEU A 97 -5.64 -3.61 -16.73
N VAL A 98 -6.59 -4.39 -17.23
CA VAL A 98 -6.31 -5.76 -17.73
C VAL A 98 -5.30 -5.74 -18.87
N GLU A 99 -5.40 -4.79 -19.82
CA GLU A 99 -4.41 -4.63 -20.89
C GLU A 99 -2.99 -4.39 -20.33
N ARG A 100 -2.85 -3.59 -19.29
CA ARG A 100 -1.54 -3.36 -18.63
C ARG A 100 -1.03 -4.59 -17.88
N LEU A 101 -1.91 -5.30 -17.18
CA LEU A 101 -1.54 -6.52 -16.46
C LEU A 101 -1.08 -7.62 -17.41
N THR A 102 -1.73 -7.75 -18.56
CA THR A 102 -1.37 -8.75 -19.60
C THR A 102 -0.13 -8.36 -20.39
N ALA A 103 0.27 -7.09 -20.37
CA ALA A 103 1.51 -6.59 -21.00
C ALA A 103 2.75 -6.77 -20.10
N LEU A 104 2.59 -7.15 -18.83
CA LEU A 104 3.71 -7.37 -17.91
C LEU A 104 4.60 -8.51 -18.40
N ARG A 105 5.89 -8.24 -18.51
CA ARG A 105 6.88 -9.23 -18.95
C ARG A 105 7.26 -10.16 -17.79
N TYR A 106 6.77 -11.37 -17.89
CA TYR A 106 7.09 -12.49 -16.98
C TYR A 106 6.73 -13.82 -17.68
N PRO A 107 7.36 -14.96 -17.34
CA PRO A 107 6.99 -16.24 -17.95
C PRO A 107 5.51 -16.58 -17.70
N ALA A 108 4.78 -16.85 -18.77
CA ALA A 108 3.33 -17.05 -18.72
C ALA A 108 2.90 -18.27 -17.88
N ASP A 109 3.79 -19.25 -17.73
CA ASP A 109 3.58 -20.43 -16.86
C ASP A 109 3.85 -20.16 -15.38
N ARG A 110 4.33 -18.94 -15.04
CA ARG A 110 4.65 -18.52 -13.68
C ARG A 110 3.92 -17.25 -13.24
N LEU A 111 3.09 -16.68 -14.11
CA LEU A 111 2.30 -15.49 -13.82
C LEU A 111 0.81 -15.79 -13.94
N THR A 112 0.07 -15.55 -12.88
CA THR A 112 -1.39 -15.61 -12.88
C THR A 112 -1.95 -14.25 -12.48
N THR A 113 -2.95 -13.77 -13.22
CA THR A 113 -3.61 -12.51 -12.94
C THR A 113 -5.01 -12.75 -12.39
N TRP A 114 -5.36 -12.05 -11.31
CA TRP A 114 -6.64 -12.13 -10.64
C TRP A 114 -7.27 -10.76 -10.50
N VAL A 115 -8.51 -10.60 -10.94
CA VAL A 115 -9.31 -9.42 -10.67
C VAL A 115 -10.55 -9.82 -9.89
N ILE A 116 -10.73 -9.21 -8.72
CA ILE A 116 -11.86 -9.48 -7.85
C ILE A 116 -12.85 -8.33 -7.98
N ASP A 117 -13.99 -8.61 -8.59
CA ASP A 117 -15.13 -7.71 -8.58
C ASP A 117 -15.84 -7.78 -7.23
N ASP A 118 -15.72 -6.70 -6.44
CA ASP A 118 -16.31 -6.61 -5.09
C ASP A 118 -17.78 -6.14 -5.15
N GLY A 119 -18.57 -6.81 -5.99
CA GLY A 119 -20.00 -6.57 -6.13
C GLY A 119 -20.33 -5.24 -6.79
N SER A 120 -19.73 -4.95 -7.92
CA SER A 120 -20.00 -3.75 -8.72
C SER A 120 -21.47 -3.70 -9.20
N LEU A 121 -21.99 -2.48 -9.37
CA LEU A 121 -23.35 -2.22 -9.90
C LEU A 121 -23.31 -1.64 -11.31
N ASP A 122 -22.15 -1.23 -11.78
CA ASP A 122 -21.92 -0.75 -13.13
C ASP A 122 -21.60 -1.92 -14.09
N ARG A 123 -20.98 -1.66 -15.25
CA ARG A 123 -20.62 -2.69 -16.22
C ARG A 123 -19.30 -3.41 -15.91
N THR A 124 -18.67 -3.17 -14.76
CA THR A 124 -17.40 -3.83 -14.39
C THR A 124 -17.48 -5.35 -14.51
N PRO A 125 -18.50 -6.07 -13.96
CA PRO A 125 -18.55 -7.52 -14.04
C PRO A 125 -18.57 -8.04 -15.48
N GLN A 126 -19.44 -7.47 -16.32
CA GLN A 126 -19.58 -7.89 -17.72
C GLN A 126 -18.30 -7.62 -18.53
N LEU A 127 -17.60 -6.51 -18.25
CA LEU A 127 -16.34 -6.20 -18.90
C LEU A 127 -15.26 -7.19 -18.48
N LEU A 128 -15.19 -7.55 -17.21
CA LEU A 128 -14.24 -8.55 -16.71
C LEU A 128 -14.46 -9.92 -17.32
N ASP A 129 -15.71 -10.39 -17.44
CA ASP A 129 -16.04 -11.66 -18.10
C ASP A 129 -15.56 -11.68 -19.55
N GLN A 130 -15.85 -10.60 -20.30
CA GLN A 130 -15.41 -10.47 -21.70
C GLN A 130 -13.88 -10.41 -21.83
N LEU A 131 -13.20 -9.83 -20.86
CA LEU A 131 -11.73 -9.78 -20.85
C LEU A 131 -11.13 -11.13 -20.48
N ALA A 132 -11.73 -11.88 -19.56
CA ALA A 132 -11.29 -13.23 -19.21
C ALA A 132 -11.42 -14.22 -20.39
N GLU A 133 -12.45 -14.07 -21.23
CA GLU A 133 -12.58 -14.85 -22.47
C GLU A 133 -11.44 -14.57 -23.47
N ARG A 134 -10.87 -13.35 -23.47
CA ARG A 134 -9.80 -12.95 -24.39
C ARG A 134 -8.39 -13.20 -23.85
N HIS A 135 -8.26 -13.24 -22.54
CA HIS A 135 -6.97 -13.37 -21.84
C HIS A 135 -6.97 -14.62 -20.93
N PRO A 136 -6.51 -15.79 -21.42
CA PRO A 136 -6.57 -17.05 -20.68
C PRO A 136 -5.82 -17.04 -19.32
N GLY A 137 -4.87 -16.10 -19.13
CA GLY A 137 -4.14 -15.90 -17.86
C GLY A 137 -4.88 -15.03 -16.86
N LEU A 138 -6.07 -14.49 -17.20
CA LEU A 138 -6.89 -13.67 -16.32
C LEU A 138 -7.96 -14.52 -15.65
N ASN A 139 -7.94 -14.52 -14.32
CA ASN A 139 -9.00 -15.12 -13.49
C ASN A 139 -9.85 -14.02 -12.87
N VAL A 140 -11.15 -14.19 -12.87
CA VAL A 140 -12.12 -13.24 -12.32
C VAL A 140 -12.89 -13.91 -11.18
N ILE A 141 -13.02 -13.20 -10.07
CA ILE A 141 -13.83 -13.60 -8.93
C ILE A 141 -14.91 -12.55 -8.71
N HIS A 142 -16.17 -12.93 -8.75
CA HIS A 142 -17.28 -12.05 -8.42
C HIS A 142 -17.73 -12.29 -6.99
N ARG A 143 -17.70 -11.23 -6.18
CA ARG A 143 -18.22 -11.24 -4.82
C ARG A 143 -19.58 -10.56 -4.76
N PRO A 144 -20.51 -11.01 -3.90
CA PRO A 144 -21.74 -10.28 -3.69
C PRO A 144 -21.46 -8.92 -3.01
N ARG A 145 -22.23 -7.89 -3.36
CA ARG A 145 -22.03 -6.53 -2.84
C ARG A 145 -22.06 -6.39 -1.31
N ASN A 146 -22.73 -7.30 -0.65
CA ASN A 146 -22.88 -7.36 0.80
C ASN A 146 -21.89 -8.35 1.47
N ALA A 147 -20.86 -8.80 0.78
CA ALA A 147 -19.87 -9.71 1.32
C ALA A 147 -19.09 -9.13 2.51
N GLY A 148 -19.01 -7.79 2.59
CA GLY A 148 -18.26 -7.11 3.66
C GLY A 148 -16.74 -7.12 3.46
N GLY A 149 -16.00 -6.58 4.44
CA GLY A 149 -14.52 -6.56 4.45
C GLY A 149 -13.86 -5.64 3.42
N GLY A 150 -14.62 -5.02 2.52
CA GLY A 150 -14.09 -4.09 1.51
C GLY A 150 -12.96 -4.70 0.68
N LYS A 151 -11.91 -3.90 0.39
CA LYS A 151 -10.72 -4.34 -0.35
C LYS A 151 -10.04 -5.54 0.31
N SER A 152 -9.84 -5.51 1.62
CA SER A 152 -9.22 -6.59 2.38
C SER A 152 -10.00 -7.90 2.27
N GLY A 153 -11.34 -7.84 2.37
CA GLY A 153 -12.22 -8.99 2.18
C GLY A 153 -12.17 -9.54 0.75
N ALA A 154 -12.06 -8.67 -0.26
CA ALA A 154 -11.86 -9.09 -1.64
C ALA A 154 -10.52 -9.81 -1.82
N LEU A 155 -9.44 -9.26 -1.29
CA LEU A 155 -8.11 -9.86 -1.34
C LEU A 155 -8.05 -11.20 -0.59
N ASN A 156 -8.66 -11.32 0.59
CA ASN A 156 -8.74 -12.58 1.34
C ASN A 156 -9.55 -13.64 0.59
N THR A 157 -10.60 -13.24 -0.13
CA THR A 157 -11.38 -14.18 -0.98
C THR A 157 -10.51 -14.76 -2.09
N ALA A 158 -9.64 -13.93 -2.69
CA ALA A 158 -8.69 -14.41 -3.68
C ALA A 158 -7.59 -15.26 -3.05
N LEU A 159 -7.03 -14.86 -1.89
CA LEU A 159 -5.92 -15.53 -1.22
C LEU A 159 -6.15 -17.03 -1.05
N ALA A 160 -7.39 -17.45 -0.80
CA ALA A 160 -7.77 -18.86 -0.71
C ALA A 160 -7.62 -19.66 -2.02
N GLN A 161 -7.50 -18.98 -3.17
CA GLN A 161 -7.38 -19.60 -4.50
C GLN A 161 -6.00 -19.40 -5.11
N LEU A 162 -5.17 -18.51 -4.53
CA LEU A 162 -3.83 -18.22 -5.03
C LEU A 162 -2.89 -19.40 -4.81
N SER A 163 -1.98 -19.60 -5.76
CA SER A 163 -0.97 -20.67 -5.70
C SER A 163 0.46 -20.16 -5.89
N GLY A 164 0.63 -18.90 -6.25
CA GLY A 164 1.94 -18.29 -6.45
C GLY A 164 2.75 -18.20 -5.15
N ASP A 165 4.06 -18.24 -5.26
CA ASP A 165 4.98 -18.04 -4.14
C ASP A 165 4.94 -16.60 -3.64
N TRP A 166 4.64 -15.67 -4.55
CA TRP A 166 4.54 -14.26 -4.31
C TRP A 166 3.22 -13.68 -4.80
N LEU A 167 2.78 -12.63 -4.15
CA LEU A 167 1.56 -11.90 -4.44
C LEU A 167 1.90 -10.42 -4.70
N LEU A 168 1.52 -9.89 -5.86
CA LEU A 168 1.57 -8.46 -6.16
C LEU A 168 0.16 -7.86 -6.06
N VAL A 169 -0.08 -7.03 -5.06
CA VAL A 169 -1.36 -6.32 -4.85
C VAL A 169 -1.31 -4.96 -5.50
N LEU A 170 -2.33 -4.67 -6.32
CA LEU A 170 -2.47 -3.40 -7.05
C LEU A 170 -3.87 -2.83 -6.86
N ASP A 171 -4.01 -1.53 -7.03
CA ASP A 171 -5.30 -0.84 -7.15
C ASP A 171 -5.79 -0.85 -8.61
N ALA A 172 -7.08 -0.69 -8.82
CA ALA A 172 -7.70 -0.76 -10.15
C ALA A 172 -7.24 0.36 -11.11
N ASP A 173 -6.77 1.48 -10.58
CA ASP A 173 -6.24 2.62 -11.33
C ASP A 173 -4.72 2.56 -11.54
N ALA A 174 -4.03 1.51 -11.04
CA ALA A 174 -2.59 1.37 -11.13
C ALA A 174 -2.08 1.43 -12.58
N GLN A 175 -1.03 2.20 -12.80
CA GLN A 175 -0.28 2.22 -14.04
C GLN A 175 1.13 1.68 -13.79
N LEU A 176 1.52 0.76 -14.65
CA LEU A 176 2.74 -0.03 -14.52
C LEU A 176 3.58 0.05 -15.79
N GLN A 177 4.88 -0.09 -15.65
CA GLN A 177 5.78 -0.34 -16.76
C GLN A 177 5.79 -1.85 -17.07
N GLU A 178 5.91 -2.21 -18.34
CA GLU A 178 5.90 -3.61 -18.78
C GLU A 178 7.04 -4.44 -18.16
N ASP A 179 8.20 -3.80 -17.90
CA ASP A 179 9.39 -4.42 -17.32
C ASP A 179 9.40 -4.42 -15.77
N LEU A 180 8.27 -4.05 -15.15
CA LEU A 180 8.17 -3.97 -13.68
C LEU A 180 8.62 -5.26 -12.99
N LEU A 181 8.10 -6.41 -13.42
CA LEU A 181 8.39 -7.69 -12.76
C LEU A 181 9.84 -8.14 -12.96
N GLU A 182 10.45 -7.81 -14.10
CA GLU A 182 11.86 -8.07 -14.39
C GLU A 182 12.81 -7.31 -13.46
N ARG A 183 12.33 -6.25 -12.80
CA ARG A 183 13.09 -5.46 -11.82
C ARG A 183 12.70 -5.77 -10.40
N LEU A 184 11.40 -5.91 -10.14
CA LEU A 184 10.85 -6.07 -8.79
C LEU A 184 11.20 -7.43 -8.18
N VAL A 185 11.06 -8.51 -8.97
CA VAL A 185 11.31 -9.87 -8.47
C VAL A 185 12.79 -10.08 -8.12
N PRO A 186 13.77 -9.75 -8.99
CA PRO A 186 15.18 -9.81 -8.62
C PRO A 186 15.52 -8.98 -7.39
N TYR A 187 15.00 -7.75 -7.32
CA TYR A 187 15.21 -6.89 -6.16
C TYR A 187 14.71 -7.52 -4.86
N ALA A 188 13.55 -8.18 -4.90
CA ALA A 188 12.99 -8.86 -3.74
C ALA A 188 13.83 -10.06 -3.30
N LEU A 189 14.31 -10.83 -4.26
CA LEU A 189 15.13 -12.05 -4.00
C LEU A 189 16.51 -11.68 -3.51
N ASP A 190 17.22 -10.79 -4.21
CA ASP A 190 18.60 -10.39 -3.89
C ASP A 190 18.68 -9.67 -2.53
N GLY A 191 17.67 -8.86 -2.21
CA GLY A 191 17.57 -8.16 -0.93
C GLY A 191 17.11 -9.03 0.23
N GLY A 192 16.68 -10.27 -0.02
CA GLY A 192 16.11 -11.16 1.02
C GLY A 192 14.83 -10.61 1.63
N TRP A 193 14.08 -9.77 0.90
CA TRP A 193 12.88 -9.14 1.40
C TRP A 193 11.74 -10.15 1.51
N SER A 194 10.93 -10.02 2.55
CA SER A 194 9.68 -10.76 2.71
C SER A 194 8.50 -10.05 2.02
N ALA A 195 8.61 -8.74 1.90
CA ALA A 195 7.70 -7.90 1.12
C ALA A 195 8.46 -6.70 0.55
N VAL A 196 7.94 -6.12 -0.55
CA VAL A 196 8.50 -4.93 -1.18
C VAL A 196 7.37 -3.97 -1.53
N GLN A 197 7.48 -2.74 -1.08
CA GLN A 197 6.61 -1.64 -1.51
C GLN A 197 7.21 -0.97 -2.75
N LEU A 198 6.43 -0.82 -3.81
CA LEU A 198 6.78 0.04 -4.93
C LEU A 198 6.65 1.51 -4.53
N ARG A 199 7.56 2.37 -4.99
CA ARG A 199 7.36 3.82 -4.85
C ARG A 199 6.08 4.24 -5.56
N LYS A 200 5.22 4.98 -4.87
CA LYS A 200 4.01 5.56 -5.46
C LYS A 200 4.34 6.88 -6.18
N ALA A 201 3.74 7.11 -7.31
CA ALA A 201 3.87 8.35 -8.08
C ALA A 201 2.52 8.77 -8.66
N VAL A 202 2.32 10.07 -8.83
CA VAL A 202 1.12 10.63 -9.45
C VAL A 202 1.36 10.82 -10.95
N ILE A 203 0.39 10.42 -11.78
CA ILE A 203 0.48 10.51 -13.24
C ILE A 203 0.32 11.96 -13.70
N ASP A 204 -0.71 12.63 -13.21
CA ASP A 204 -1.19 13.94 -13.64
C ASP A 204 -0.86 15.04 -12.59
N ALA A 205 0.36 15.01 -12.07
CA ALA A 205 0.82 15.94 -11.03
C ALA A 205 0.64 17.42 -11.41
N ASP A 206 0.74 17.76 -12.69
CA ASP A 206 0.67 19.14 -13.18
C ASP A 206 -0.75 19.64 -13.50
N CYS A 207 -1.78 18.82 -13.29
CA CYS A 207 -3.17 19.20 -13.55
C CYS A 207 -3.61 20.45 -12.76
N ASN A 208 -3.27 20.51 -11.47
CA ASN A 208 -3.52 21.67 -10.62
C ASN A 208 -2.59 21.67 -9.37
N TRP A 209 -2.73 22.70 -8.52
CA TRP A 209 -1.93 22.80 -7.31
C TRP A 209 -2.19 21.65 -6.31
N LEU A 210 -3.41 21.12 -6.27
CA LEU A 210 -3.82 20.04 -5.37
C LEU A 210 -3.19 18.70 -5.78
N THR A 211 -3.19 18.38 -7.08
CA THR A 211 -2.53 17.17 -7.62
C THR A 211 -1.01 17.26 -7.43
N ARG A 212 -0.43 18.46 -7.61
CA ARG A 212 0.99 18.71 -7.34
C ARG A 212 1.34 18.51 -5.86
N SER A 213 0.46 18.95 -4.94
CA SER A 213 0.66 18.71 -3.49
C SER A 213 0.65 17.24 -3.14
N GLN A 214 -0.24 16.44 -3.74
CA GLN A 214 -0.28 14.99 -3.55
C GLN A 214 0.98 14.31 -4.10
N ALA A 215 1.46 14.74 -5.27
CA ALA A 215 2.72 14.24 -5.83
C ALA A 215 3.92 14.54 -4.91
N MET A 216 3.97 15.74 -4.32
CA MET A 216 5.01 16.11 -3.35
C MET A 216 4.92 15.27 -2.07
N GLU A 217 3.71 15.00 -1.57
CA GLU A 217 3.48 14.14 -0.41
C GLU A 217 4.00 12.72 -0.65
N MET A 218 3.67 12.12 -1.80
CA MET A 218 4.16 10.78 -2.18
C MET A 218 5.69 10.75 -2.34
N ALA A 219 6.25 11.79 -2.95
CA ALA A 219 7.71 11.92 -3.08
C ALA A 219 8.40 12.04 -1.71
N LEU A 220 7.83 12.80 -0.78
CA LEU A 220 8.34 12.92 0.58
C LEU A 220 8.24 11.59 1.34
N ASP A 221 7.12 10.88 1.27
CA ASP A 221 6.97 9.56 1.87
C ASP A 221 8.05 8.60 1.35
N ALA A 222 8.27 8.56 0.04
CA ALA A 222 9.31 7.74 -0.56
C ALA A 222 10.72 8.06 -0.02
N VAL A 223 11.05 9.35 0.15
CA VAL A 223 12.33 9.77 0.74
C VAL A 223 12.46 9.31 2.19
N ILE A 224 11.39 9.45 2.98
CA ILE A 224 11.37 9.02 4.38
C ILE A 224 11.57 7.50 4.48
N GLN A 225 10.86 6.72 3.68
CA GLN A 225 11.01 5.26 3.68
C GLN A 225 12.41 4.81 3.26
N THR A 226 12.95 5.43 2.20
CA THR A 226 14.32 5.16 1.75
C THR A 226 15.35 5.48 2.85
N GLY A 227 15.16 6.60 3.55
CA GLY A 227 16.02 6.99 4.67
C GLY A 227 15.93 6.00 5.86
N ARG A 228 14.74 5.45 6.15
CA ARG A 228 14.58 4.39 7.16
C ARG A 228 15.34 3.14 6.77
N LEU A 229 15.18 2.65 5.53
CA LEU A 229 15.92 1.50 5.02
C LEU A 229 17.44 1.71 5.09
N ALA A 230 17.93 2.88 4.67
CA ALA A 230 19.35 3.22 4.77
C ALA A 230 19.88 3.31 6.21
N SER A 231 18.96 3.43 7.18
CA SER A 231 19.28 3.45 8.62
C SER A 231 19.16 2.09 9.30
N GLY A 232 18.91 1.02 8.54
CA GLY A 232 18.71 -0.35 9.06
C GLY A 232 17.28 -0.61 9.56
N GLY A 233 16.31 0.24 9.21
CA GLY A 233 14.88 0.00 9.43
C GLY A 233 14.22 -0.73 8.26
N ILE A 234 12.90 -0.77 8.27
CA ILE A 234 12.07 -1.33 7.21
C ILE A 234 11.23 -0.25 6.52
N ALA A 235 10.77 -0.53 5.30
CA ALA A 235 9.70 0.24 4.66
C ALA A 235 8.34 -0.15 5.25
N GLU A 236 7.32 0.62 4.91
CA GLU A 236 5.92 0.35 5.21
C GLU A 236 5.16 0.08 3.91
N LEU A 237 4.19 -0.83 3.95
CA LEU A 237 3.26 -1.05 2.85
C LEU A 237 2.28 0.14 2.74
N ARG A 238 1.83 0.46 1.52
CA ARG A 238 1.02 1.65 1.20
C ARG A 238 -0.21 1.35 0.33
N GLY A 239 -0.72 0.13 0.40
CA GLY A 239 -1.98 -0.29 -0.22
C GLY A 239 -1.91 -0.58 -1.72
N ASN A 240 -1.07 0.12 -2.50
CA ASN A 240 -0.90 -0.09 -3.93
C ASN A 240 0.56 -0.40 -4.25
N GLY A 241 0.81 -1.40 -5.11
CA GLY A 241 2.16 -1.83 -5.48
C GLY A 241 2.89 -2.57 -4.36
N GLN A 242 2.23 -3.55 -3.75
CA GLN A 242 2.77 -4.38 -2.68
C GLN A 242 3.11 -5.77 -3.21
N LEU A 243 4.39 -6.09 -3.31
CA LEU A 243 4.84 -7.47 -3.53
C LEU A 243 5.06 -8.13 -2.17
N ILE A 244 4.41 -9.26 -1.92
CA ILE A 244 4.45 -9.94 -0.62
C ILE A 244 4.66 -11.44 -0.85
N ARG A 245 5.56 -12.04 -0.10
CA ARG A 245 5.72 -13.50 -0.08
C ARG A 245 4.46 -14.12 0.51
N ARG A 246 3.77 -15.01 -0.24
CA ARG A 246 2.48 -15.58 0.17
C ARG A 246 2.53 -16.27 1.53
N SER A 247 3.55 -17.09 1.80
CA SER A 247 3.71 -17.77 3.09
C SER A 247 3.76 -16.80 4.28
N VAL A 248 4.46 -15.67 4.12
CA VAL A 248 4.58 -14.64 5.17
C VAL A 248 3.26 -13.91 5.39
N LEU A 249 2.49 -13.65 4.32
CA LEU A 249 1.15 -13.08 4.41
C LEU A 249 0.19 -14.02 5.15
N GLU A 250 0.19 -15.32 4.79
CA GLU A 250 -0.64 -16.33 5.43
C GLU A 250 -0.28 -16.51 6.91
N GLU A 251 1.00 -16.58 7.25
CA GLU A 251 1.48 -16.65 8.65
C GLU A 251 1.08 -15.42 9.47
N SER A 252 1.03 -14.24 8.83
CA SER A 252 0.57 -13.01 9.49
C SER A 252 -0.95 -12.90 9.63
N GLY A 253 -1.73 -13.87 9.12
CA GLY A 253 -3.19 -13.92 9.21
C GLY A 253 -3.93 -13.22 8.06
N GLY A 254 -3.28 -12.98 6.91
CA GLY A 254 -3.90 -12.37 5.74
C GLY A 254 -4.15 -10.86 5.89
N PHE A 255 -5.11 -10.33 5.13
CA PHE A 255 -5.51 -8.91 5.19
C PHE A 255 -6.54 -8.69 6.30
N ASN A 256 -6.39 -7.62 7.07
CA ASN A 256 -7.31 -7.29 8.17
C ASN A 256 -8.56 -6.59 7.63
N GLU A 257 -9.72 -7.24 7.75
CA GLU A 257 -11.00 -6.71 7.25
C GLU A 257 -11.65 -5.69 8.20
N ASP A 258 -11.16 -5.58 9.43
CA ASP A 258 -11.72 -4.71 10.47
C ASP A 258 -11.09 -3.31 10.48
N THR A 259 -10.10 -3.04 9.63
CA THR A 259 -9.41 -1.76 9.53
C THR A 259 -9.46 -1.19 8.12
N VAL A 260 -9.52 0.14 8.02
CA VAL A 260 -9.46 0.87 6.74
C VAL A 260 -8.01 1.06 6.27
N THR A 261 -7.05 1.06 7.20
CA THR A 261 -5.61 1.15 6.95
C THR A 261 -4.97 -0.23 7.09
N ASP A 262 -5.46 -1.17 6.28
CA ASP A 262 -5.01 -2.56 6.26
C ASP A 262 -3.52 -2.72 5.91
N ASP A 263 -2.99 -1.83 5.09
CA ASP A 263 -1.59 -1.76 4.71
C ASP A 263 -0.66 -1.42 5.89
N LEU A 264 -1.06 -0.45 6.72
CA LEU A 264 -0.31 -0.10 7.93
C LEU A 264 -0.39 -1.22 8.98
N ASP A 265 -1.58 -1.78 9.21
CA ASP A 265 -1.78 -2.93 10.10
C ASP A 265 -0.93 -4.13 9.65
N LEU A 266 -0.95 -4.46 8.36
CA LEU A 266 -0.13 -5.53 7.81
C LEU A 266 1.37 -5.25 7.98
N SER A 267 1.82 -4.01 7.77
CA SER A 267 3.22 -3.63 8.00
C SER A 267 3.67 -3.90 9.44
N PHE A 268 2.84 -3.58 10.43
CA PHE A 268 3.13 -3.87 11.84
C PHE A 268 3.12 -5.36 12.14
N ARG A 269 2.17 -6.12 11.58
CA ARG A 269 2.14 -7.59 11.76
C ARG A 269 3.36 -8.25 11.15
N LEU A 270 3.75 -7.86 9.94
CA LEU A 270 4.97 -8.32 9.29
C LEU A 270 6.22 -8.04 10.14
N LEU A 271 6.34 -6.81 10.66
CA LEU A 271 7.44 -6.43 11.54
C LEU A 271 7.49 -7.27 12.81
N THR A 272 6.35 -7.53 13.45
CA THR A 272 6.30 -8.36 14.68
C THR A 272 6.66 -9.82 14.42
N HIS A 273 6.50 -10.31 13.21
CA HIS A 273 6.95 -11.64 12.77
C HIS A 273 8.40 -11.64 12.24
N GLY A 274 9.11 -10.52 12.36
CA GLY A 274 10.50 -10.40 11.90
C GLY A 274 10.66 -10.36 10.38
N ALA A 275 9.58 -10.13 9.65
CA ALA A 275 9.60 -10.02 8.20
C ALA A 275 10.22 -8.68 7.77
N LEU A 276 11.13 -8.73 6.78
CA LEU A 276 11.79 -7.55 6.25
C LEU A 276 10.97 -6.98 5.08
N VAL A 277 10.63 -5.69 5.17
CA VAL A 277 9.92 -4.96 4.12
C VAL A 277 10.88 -3.98 3.44
N GLY A 278 11.12 -4.20 2.15
CA GLY A 278 11.92 -3.33 1.29
C GLY A 278 11.08 -2.30 0.56
N MET A 279 11.75 -1.40 -0.17
CA MET A 279 11.10 -0.45 -1.06
C MET A 279 11.87 -0.33 -2.37
N LEU A 280 11.18 -0.59 -3.48
CA LEU A 280 11.73 -0.35 -4.82
C LEU A 280 11.45 1.09 -5.25
N TRP A 281 12.53 1.83 -5.54
CA TRP A 281 12.44 3.22 -5.95
C TRP A 281 11.98 3.39 -7.40
N ASP A 282 12.47 2.57 -8.30
CA ASP A 282 12.20 2.61 -9.73
C ASP A 282 12.18 1.19 -10.33
N PRO A 283 11.13 0.82 -11.10
CA PRO A 283 9.98 1.61 -11.54
C PRO A 283 8.94 1.86 -10.42
N PRO A 284 8.22 2.99 -10.48
CA PRO A 284 7.13 3.26 -9.56
C PRO A 284 5.83 2.56 -9.97
N VAL A 285 4.91 2.39 -9.04
CA VAL A 285 3.49 2.28 -9.35
C VAL A 285 2.91 3.68 -9.45
N GLN A 286 2.22 3.97 -10.55
CA GLN A 286 1.60 5.27 -10.77
C GLN A 286 0.09 5.18 -10.50
N GLU A 287 -0.49 6.23 -9.94
CA GLU A 287 -1.92 6.34 -9.65
C GLU A 287 -2.45 7.73 -10.00
N GLU A 288 -3.75 7.85 -10.19
CA GLU A 288 -4.40 9.13 -10.46
C GLU A 288 -4.54 9.94 -9.17
N ALA A 289 -4.19 11.22 -9.22
CA ALA A 289 -4.43 12.12 -8.09
C ALA A 289 -5.90 12.55 -8.05
N VAL A 290 -6.37 12.88 -6.85
CA VAL A 290 -7.72 13.43 -6.66
C VAL A 290 -7.72 14.93 -7.01
N PRO A 291 -8.37 15.35 -8.11
CA PRO A 291 -8.25 16.74 -8.61
C PRO A 291 -9.10 17.75 -7.84
N GLY A 292 -10.02 17.29 -6.98
CA GLY A 292 -10.97 18.14 -6.28
C GLY A 292 -10.85 18.09 -4.76
N LEU A 293 -10.86 19.26 -4.11
CA LEU A 293 -10.68 19.40 -2.65
C LEU A 293 -11.71 18.60 -1.84
N LYS A 294 -13.00 18.60 -2.26
CA LYS A 294 -14.05 17.88 -1.55
C LYS A 294 -13.84 16.35 -1.60
N ALA A 295 -13.41 15.83 -2.74
CA ALA A 295 -13.12 14.42 -2.91
C ALA A 295 -11.87 14.01 -2.13
N LEU A 296 -10.81 14.84 -2.16
CA LEU A 296 -9.61 14.63 -1.36
C LEU A 296 -9.91 14.63 0.13
N TRP A 297 -10.72 15.59 0.60
CA TRP A 297 -11.14 15.63 2.01
C TRP A 297 -11.85 14.34 2.44
N LYS A 298 -12.80 13.85 1.62
CA LYS A 298 -13.50 12.59 1.88
C LYS A 298 -12.53 11.38 1.92
N GLN A 299 -11.55 11.36 1.01
CA GLN A 299 -10.51 10.32 1.00
C GLN A 299 -9.67 10.36 2.29
N ARG A 300 -9.22 11.56 2.72
CA ARG A 300 -8.40 11.72 3.93
C ARG A 300 -9.17 11.42 5.22
N GLN A 301 -10.46 11.77 5.28
CA GLN A 301 -11.30 11.36 6.41
C GLN A 301 -11.37 9.84 6.53
N ARG A 302 -11.59 9.12 5.42
CA ARG A 302 -11.59 7.66 5.41
C ARG A 302 -10.25 7.08 5.91
N TRP A 303 -9.13 7.65 5.49
CA TRP A 303 -7.80 7.19 5.96
C TRP A 303 -7.56 7.48 7.44
N ALA A 304 -8.14 8.55 7.97
CA ALA A 304 -8.02 8.90 9.39
C ALA A 304 -8.93 8.08 10.32
N GLU A 305 -9.92 7.38 9.78
CA GLU A 305 -10.82 6.49 10.53
C GLU A 305 -10.22 5.11 10.80
N GLY A 306 -9.22 4.69 10.04
CA GLY A 306 -8.46 3.45 10.23
C GLY A 306 -7.28 3.63 11.14
#